data_f59dad4023dff96b4572db2cb95c7a01
#
_entry.id   f59dad4023dff96b4572db2cb95c7a01
#
_cell.length_a   1.000
_cell.length_b   1.000
_cell.length_c   1.000
_cell.angle_alpha   90.00
_cell.angle_beta   90.00
_cell.angle_gamma   90.00
#
_symmetry.space_group_name_H-M   'P 1'
#
loop_
_entity.id
_entity.type
_entity.pdbx_description
1 polymer ?
#
loop_
_entity_poly.entity_id
_entity_poly.type
_entity_poly.pdbx_seq_one_letter_code
_entity_poly.pdbx_strand_id
1 'polypeptide(L)'
;IGAPAATATNSVSLAVPETNAEQEAPSVAITMPSTTVTLAAVGNKATYNEVTATTAQQTLIINAGVTVKKLTVKGGNLKIYGKVEQLVHDAGDTTIYIIKGTEASLPATIDSKFVVQSDVAVLKAAFANGEDFKLSADADITGQSVSVPAGKSVVLDLNGYTLTADNSATGKIIVLGKMTLKDSSTEKKGKIVASQDYTAASYNGSLIEIAGEDASMTMESGNISAVRKTPNSNGQYGGGVTDGGDFTMTGGKIEA
;
A
#
# COMPACT_ATOMS: atom_id res chain seq x y z
N ILE A 1 0.94 2.93 39.56
CA ILE A 1 0.28 2.62 38.29
C ILE A 1 1.40 2.35 37.29
N GLY A 2 1.72 1.07 37.06
CA GLY A 2 2.77 0.66 36.14
C GLY A 2 2.34 0.88 34.70
N ALA A 3 3.25 1.41 33.86
CA ALA A 3 3.07 1.47 32.43
C ALA A 3 2.92 0.03 31.86
N PRO A 4 2.06 -0.19 30.86
CA PRO A 4 1.96 -1.50 30.24
C PRO A 4 3.31 -1.87 29.63
N ALA A 5 3.78 -3.08 29.91
CA ALA A 5 5.00 -3.61 29.33
C ALA A 5 4.86 -3.63 27.81
N ALA A 6 5.78 -2.98 27.11
CA ALA A 6 5.87 -3.07 25.67
C ALA A 6 6.06 -4.56 25.33
N THR A 7 5.13 -5.10 24.56
CA THR A 7 5.23 -6.47 24.04
C THR A 7 6.44 -6.48 23.09
N ALA A 8 7.50 -7.14 23.51
CA ALA A 8 8.68 -7.30 22.67
C ALA A 8 8.26 -8.07 21.41
N THR A 9 8.31 -7.41 20.26
CA THR A 9 8.05 -8.06 18.97
C THR A 9 9.27 -8.90 18.64
N ASN A 10 9.17 -10.21 18.81
CA ASN A 10 10.23 -11.11 18.41
C ASN A 10 10.37 -11.05 16.89
N SER A 11 11.58 -10.82 16.40
CA SER A 11 11.89 -10.81 14.98
C SER A 11 13.09 -11.71 14.69
N VAL A 12 13.00 -12.45 13.59
CA VAL A 12 14.06 -13.33 13.10
C VAL A 12 14.34 -12.99 11.64
N SER A 13 15.61 -12.82 11.30
CA SER A 13 16.03 -12.65 9.91
C SER A 13 16.76 -13.91 9.45
N LEU A 14 16.28 -14.47 8.34
CA LEU A 14 16.91 -15.60 7.66
C LEU A 14 17.58 -15.05 6.41
N ALA A 15 18.91 -14.99 6.43
CA ALA A 15 19.69 -14.50 5.31
C ALA A 15 20.44 -15.67 4.65
N VAL A 16 20.34 -15.75 3.33
CA VAL A 16 21.00 -16.78 2.52
C VAL A 16 21.96 -16.11 1.56
N PRO A 17 23.18 -16.69 1.37
CA PRO A 17 24.12 -16.23 0.36
C PRO A 17 23.51 -16.32 -1.05
N GLU A 18 24.06 -15.57 -1.98
CA GLU A 18 23.73 -15.71 -3.39
C GLU A 18 24.03 -17.14 -3.86
N THR A 19 23.01 -17.84 -4.36
CA THR A 19 23.16 -19.21 -4.85
C THR A 19 23.75 -19.21 -6.25
N ASN A 20 24.86 -19.90 -6.43
CA ASN A 20 25.43 -20.18 -7.76
C ASN A 20 24.59 -21.24 -8.47
N ALA A 21 24.74 -21.36 -9.80
CA ALA A 21 23.99 -22.33 -10.61
C ALA A 21 24.16 -23.80 -10.17
N GLU A 22 25.21 -24.11 -9.38
CA GLU A 22 25.52 -25.44 -8.88
C GLU A 22 25.04 -25.69 -7.44
N GLN A 23 24.52 -24.66 -6.77
CA GLN A 23 24.10 -24.76 -5.37
C GLN A 23 22.57 -24.80 -5.28
N GLU A 24 22.03 -25.85 -4.68
CA GLU A 24 20.58 -25.97 -4.47
C GLU A 24 20.09 -24.87 -3.50
N ALA A 25 19.04 -24.14 -3.92
CA ALA A 25 18.43 -23.13 -3.09
C ALA A 25 17.74 -23.77 -1.87
N PRO A 26 17.89 -23.21 -0.66
CA PRO A 26 17.34 -23.80 0.55
C PRO A 26 15.81 -23.80 0.58
N SER A 27 15.25 -24.80 1.26
CA SER A 27 13.84 -24.84 1.65
C SER A 27 13.70 -24.55 3.13
N VAL A 28 12.71 -23.75 3.53
CA VAL A 28 12.51 -23.28 4.90
C VAL A 28 11.07 -23.52 5.35
N ALA A 29 10.92 -24.13 6.52
CA ALA A 29 9.64 -24.21 7.23
C ALA A 29 9.63 -23.20 8.39
N ILE A 30 8.60 -22.34 8.41
CA ILE A 30 8.39 -21.31 9.42
C ILE A 30 7.23 -21.73 10.32
N THR A 31 7.53 -22.07 11.58
CA THR A 31 6.55 -22.60 12.54
C THR A 31 6.38 -21.70 13.78
N MET A 32 6.93 -20.48 13.75
CA MET A 32 6.97 -19.57 14.90
C MET A 32 5.72 -18.68 14.94
N PRO A 33 4.78 -18.87 15.86
CA PRO A 33 3.64 -17.98 16.04
C PRO A 33 4.09 -16.61 16.59
N SER A 34 3.36 -15.57 16.24
CA SER A 34 3.55 -14.19 16.75
C SER A 34 4.96 -13.62 16.55
N THR A 35 5.69 -14.12 15.56
CA THR A 35 7.05 -13.68 15.23
C THR A 35 7.07 -13.05 13.85
N THR A 36 7.77 -11.93 13.71
CA THR A 36 8.08 -11.38 12.39
C THR A 36 9.30 -12.09 11.83
N VAL A 37 9.13 -12.74 10.68
CA VAL A 37 10.20 -13.42 9.97
C VAL A 37 10.53 -12.68 8.70
N THR A 38 11.82 -12.37 8.51
CA THR A 38 12.32 -11.68 7.32
C THR A 38 13.19 -12.63 6.52
N LEU A 39 12.84 -12.86 5.27
CA LEU A 39 13.72 -13.51 4.30
C LEU A 39 14.60 -12.46 3.66
N ALA A 40 15.89 -12.61 3.80
CA ALA A 40 16.88 -11.65 3.34
C ALA A 40 17.97 -12.34 2.50
N ALA A 41 18.74 -11.52 1.78
CA ALA A 41 19.94 -11.94 1.08
C ALA A 41 21.18 -11.53 1.85
N VAL A 42 22.22 -12.37 1.83
CA VAL A 42 23.58 -11.95 2.13
C VAL A 42 24.15 -11.40 0.83
N GLY A 43 24.21 -10.07 0.71
CA GLY A 43 24.48 -9.40 -0.58
C GLY A 43 23.20 -8.91 -1.24
N ASN A 44 23.16 -8.89 -2.58
CA ASN A 44 22.08 -8.26 -3.34
C ASN A 44 20.96 -9.21 -3.75
N LYS A 45 21.21 -10.52 -3.80
CA LYS A 45 20.24 -11.51 -4.27
C LYS A 45 20.29 -12.79 -3.44
N ALA A 46 19.14 -13.39 -3.23
CA ALA A 46 19.01 -14.73 -2.65
C ALA A 46 17.82 -15.47 -3.29
N THR A 47 17.94 -16.79 -3.39
CA THR A 47 16.83 -17.63 -3.84
C THR A 47 16.50 -18.67 -2.78
N TYR A 48 15.21 -18.80 -2.47
CA TYR A 48 14.66 -19.89 -1.65
C TYR A 48 13.85 -20.80 -2.58
N ASN A 49 14.07 -22.11 -2.46
CA ASN A 49 13.35 -23.09 -3.29
C ASN A 49 11.90 -23.23 -2.84
N GLU A 50 11.71 -23.50 -1.55
CA GLU A 50 10.36 -23.57 -0.97
C GLU A 50 10.36 -22.88 0.41
N VAL A 51 9.32 -22.09 0.68
CA VAL A 51 9.06 -21.50 1.99
C VAL A 51 7.65 -21.86 2.40
N THR A 52 7.50 -22.49 3.56
CA THR A 52 6.21 -22.86 4.14
C THR A 52 6.00 -22.15 5.46
N ALA A 53 5.00 -21.25 5.53
CA ALA A 53 4.59 -20.57 6.75
C ALA A 53 3.29 -21.19 7.26
N THR A 54 3.36 -21.88 8.40
CA THR A 54 2.27 -22.71 8.92
C THR A 54 1.40 -22.05 9.98
N THR A 55 1.70 -20.81 10.38
CA THR A 55 1.06 -20.17 11.54
C THR A 55 0.29 -18.92 11.13
N ALA A 56 -0.97 -18.82 11.56
CA ALA A 56 -1.90 -17.78 11.15
C ALA A 56 -1.65 -16.36 11.71
N GLN A 57 -0.70 -16.18 12.65
CA GLN A 57 -0.45 -14.88 13.31
C GLN A 57 0.96 -14.33 13.08
N GLN A 58 1.61 -14.79 12.07
CA GLN A 58 2.97 -14.48 11.73
C GLN A 58 3.02 -13.37 10.66
N THR A 59 3.98 -12.45 10.76
CA THR A 59 4.31 -11.56 9.66
C THR A 59 5.52 -12.11 8.93
N LEU A 60 5.36 -12.41 7.65
CA LEU A 60 6.45 -12.83 6.78
C LEU A 60 6.82 -11.67 5.87
N ILE A 61 8.09 -11.31 5.87
CA ILE A 61 8.65 -10.24 5.02
C ILE A 61 9.60 -10.89 4.02
N ILE A 62 9.38 -10.65 2.75
CA ILE A 62 10.27 -11.05 1.66
C ILE A 62 10.95 -9.78 1.15
N ASN A 63 12.23 -9.61 1.49
CA ASN A 63 12.98 -8.41 1.13
C ASN A 63 13.22 -8.29 -0.37
N ALA A 64 13.50 -7.06 -0.81
CA ALA A 64 13.98 -6.80 -2.17
C ALA A 64 15.23 -7.66 -2.47
N GLY A 65 15.36 -8.12 -3.71
CA GLY A 65 16.44 -9.04 -4.12
C GLY A 65 16.23 -10.51 -3.74
N VAL A 66 15.22 -10.83 -2.91
CA VAL A 66 14.89 -12.22 -2.57
C VAL A 66 13.88 -12.78 -3.57
N THR A 67 14.18 -13.98 -4.08
CA THR A 67 13.25 -14.78 -4.88
C THR A 67 12.82 -16.01 -4.09
N VAL A 68 11.52 -16.23 -3.97
CA VAL A 68 10.93 -17.46 -3.44
C VAL A 68 10.24 -18.18 -4.59
N LYS A 69 10.73 -19.39 -4.95
CA LYS A 69 10.14 -20.16 -6.06
C LYS A 69 8.74 -20.67 -5.70
N LYS A 70 8.56 -21.17 -4.47
CA LYS A 70 7.25 -21.61 -3.97
C LYS A 70 7.05 -21.13 -2.55
N LEU A 71 6.03 -20.31 -2.32
CA LEU A 71 5.59 -19.85 -1.00
C LEU A 71 4.26 -20.48 -0.66
N THR A 72 4.22 -21.27 0.40
CA THR A 72 3.01 -21.87 0.96
C THR A 72 2.66 -21.19 2.28
N VAL A 73 1.43 -20.69 2.42
CA VAL A 73 0.97 -20.00 3.63
C VAL A 73 -0.39 -20.49 4.09
N LYS A 74 -0.57 -20.59 5.41
CA LYS A 74 -1.86 -20.92 6.05
C LYS A 74 -2.61 -19.69 6.54
N GLY A 75 -1.91 -18.61 6.77
CA GLY A 75 -2.47 -17.37 7.30
C GLY A 75 -1.38 -16.40 7.71
N GLY A 76 -1.77 -15.30 8.38
CA GLY A 76 -0.86 -14.27 8.84
C GLY A 76 -0.75 -13.08 7.88
N ASN A 77 0.23 -12.23 8.12
CA ASN A 77 0.48 -11.03 7.33
C ASN A 77 1.68 -11.27 6.41
N LEU A 78 1.57 -10.90 5.16
CA LEU A 78 2.65 -10.97 4.19
C LEU A 78 3.06 -9.57 3.77
N LYS A 79 4.37 -9.29 3.77
CA LYS A 79 4.95 -8.10 3.14
C LYS A 79 5.96 -8.55 2.10
N ILE A 80 5.70 -8.24 0.84
CA ILE A 80 6.48 -8.75 -0.28
C ILE A 80 7.10 -7.58 -1.02
N TYR A 81 8.42 -7.47 -0.97
CA TYR A 81 9.24 -6.51 -1.70
C TYR A 81 10.09 -7.21 -2.77
N GLY A 82 10.28 -8.53 -2.66
CA GLY A 82 11.00 -9.38 -3.61
C GLY A 82 10.09 -10.07 -4.62
N LYS A 83 10.53 -11.23 -5.11
CA LYS A 83 9.82 -12.03 -6.10
C LYS A 83 9.26 -13.32 -5.49
N VAL A 84 7.99 -13.63 -5.77
CA VAL A 84 7.36 -14.92 -5.47
C VAL A 84 6.87 -15.52 -6.79
N GLU A 85 7.36 -16.70 -7.17
CA GLU A 85 7.04 -17.33 -8.44
C GLU A 85 5.77 -18.19 -8.38
N GLN A 86 5.54 -18.85 -7.25
CA GLN A 86 4.32 -19.59 -6.95
C GLN A 86 3.85 -19.28 -5.54
N LEU A 87 2.57 -18.95 -5.40
CA LEU A 87 1.92 -18.66 -4.12
C LEU A 87 0.79 -19.66 -3.88
N VAL A 88 0.84 -20.37 -2.76
CA VAL A 88 -0.09 -21.44 -2.41
C VAL A 88 -0.76 -21.15 -1.07
N HIS A 89 -2.07 -21.22 -1.03
CA HIS A 89 -2.86 -21.20 0.21
C HIS A 89 -3.04 -22.63 0.72
N ASP A 90 -2.58 -22.94 1.93
CA ASP A 90 -2.47 -24.33 2.42
C ASP A 90 -3.72 -24.80 3.19
N ALA A 91 -4.68 -24.05 3.49
CA ALA A 91 -5.99 -24.50 3.96
C ALA A 91 -6.77 -23.43 4.76
N GLY A 92 -8.07 -23.65 4.87
CA GLY A 92 -8.98 -22.83 5.66
C GLY A 92 -9.58 -21.65 4.88
N ASP A 93 -10.54 -20.98 5.50
CA ASP A 93 -11.28 -19.87 4.89
C ASP A 93 -10.67 -18.49 5.19
N THR A 94 -9.49 -18.45 5.78
CA THR A 94 -8.85 -17.22 6.21
C THR A 94 -8.35 -16.42 4.99
N THR A 95 -8.82 -15.19 4.83
CA THR A 95 -8.27 -14.26 3.86
C THR A 95 -6.89 -13.80 4.31
N ILE A 96 -5.92 -13.80 3.41
CA ILE A 96 -4.55 -13.39 3.65
C ILE A 96 -4.30 -12.09 2.89
N TYR A 97 -3.95 -11.03 3.60
CA TYR A 97 -3.59 -9.76 2.99
C TYR A 97 -2.10 -9.74 2.66
N ILE A 98 -1.81 -9.44 1.40
CA ILE A 98 -0.45 -9.25 0.90
C ILE A 98 -0.20 -7.76 0.75
N ILE A 99 0.70 -7.22 1.53
CA ILE A 99 1.19 -5.86 1.34
C ILE A 99 2.31 -5.92 0.31
N LYS A 100 2.01 -5.44 -0.89
CA LYS A 100 2.94 -5.47 -2.02
C LYS A 100 3.77 -4.19 -2.07
N GLY A 101 5.10 -4.31 -1.99
CA GLY A 101 6.02 -3.22 -2.25
C GLY A 101 6.06 -2.85 -3.74
N THR A 102 6.62 -1.69 -4.07
CA THR A 102 6.69 -1.16 -5.44
C THR A 102 7.46 -2.07 -6.40
N GLU A 103 8.53 -2.70 -5.91
CA GLU A 103 9.43 -3.58 -6.65
C GLU A 103 8.94 -5.06 -6.68
N ALA A 104 7.88 -5.37 -5.92
CA ALA A 104 7.45 -6.74 -5.72
C ALA A 104 6.89 -7.38 -7.00
N SER A 105 7.29 -8.64 -7.25
CA SER A 105 6.75 -9.49 -8.30
C SER A 105 5.99 -10.68 -7.71
N LEU A 106 4.72 -10.81 -8.09
CA LEU A 106 3.84 -11.90 -7.71
C LEU A 106 3.48 -12.76 -8.94
N PRO A 107 3.04 -14.02 -8.75
CA PRO A 107 2.50 -14.81 -9.83
C PRO A 107 1.35 -14.09 -10.56
N ALA A 108 1.23 -14.32 -11.86
CA ALA A 108 0.13 -13.73 -12.66
C ALA A 108 -1.26 -14.19 -12.20
N THR A 109 -1.33 -15.40 -11.62
CA THR A 109 -2.57 -15.96 -11.06
C THR A 109 -2.33 -16.34 -9.61
N ILE A 110 -3.16 -15.83 -8.72
CA ILE A 110 -3.15 -16.16 -7.29
C ILE A 110 -4.56 -16.57 -6.86
N ASP A 111 -4.65 -17.38 -5.81
CA ASP A 111 -5.91 -17.81 -5.23
C ASP A 111 -6.70 -16.60 -4.70
N SER A 112 -8.04 -16.65 -4.80
CA SER A 112 -8.95 -15.60 -4.32
C SER A 112 -8.91 -15.35 -2.80
N LYS A 113 -8.29 -16.24 -2.06
CA LYS A 113 -8.01 -16.06 -0.62
C LYS A 113 -6.91 -15.03 -0.34
N PHE A 114 -6.14 -14.64 -1.35
CA PHE A 114 -5.16 -13.58 -1.23
C PHE A 114 -5.71 -12.25 -1.73
N VAL A 115 -5.64 -11.24 -0.88
CA VAL A 115 -5.97 -9.85 -1.22
C VAL A 115 -4.69 -9.05 -1.27
N VAL A 116 -4.37 -8.50 -2.44
CA VAL A 116 -3.14 -7.73 -2.65
C VAL A 116 -3.42 -6.25 -2.46
N GLN A 117 -2.58 -5.59 -1.65
CA GLN A 117 -2.64 -4.16 -1.39
C GLN A 117 -1.26 -3.53 -1.54
N SER A 118 -1.19 -2.27 -1.98
CA SER A 118 0.06 -1.49 -1.96
C SER A 118 0.49 -1.16 -0.53
N ASP A 119 1.80 -1.03 -0.32
CA ASP A 119 2.33 -0.67 1.01
C ASP A 119 2.15 0.83 1.27
N VAL A 120 1.14 1.17 2.05
CA VAL A 120 0.82 2.55 2.45
C VAL A 120 1.93 3.16 3.32
N ALA A 121 2.66 2.36 4.09
CA ALA A 121 3.78 2.87 4.87
C ALA A 121 4.92 3.36 3.96
N VAL A 122 5.17 2.65 2.86
CA VAL A 122 6.14 3.09 1.83
C VAL A 122 5.63 4.34 1.11
N LEU A 123 4.35 4.40 0.75
CA LEU A 123 3.74 5.62 0.17
C LEU A 123 3.91 6.84 1.09
N LYS A 124 3.61 6.69 2.39
CA LYS A 124 3.78 7.76 3.39
C LYS A 124 5.23 8.22 3.50
N ALA A 125 6.17 7.29 3.54
CA ALA A 125 7.60 7.60 3.62
C ALA A 125 8.08 8.31 2.34
N ALA A 126 7.68 7.85 1.16
CA ALA A 126 8.02 8.49 -0.11
C ALA A 126 7.55 9.95 -0.14
N PHE A 127 6.29 10.20 0.21
CA PHE A 127 5.75 11.56 0.24
C PHE A 127 6.45 12.45 1.26
N ALA A 128 6.73 11.95 2.47
CA ALA A 128 7.45 12.69 3.49
C ALA A 128 8.87 13.09 3.04
N ASN A 129 9.51 12.26 2.22
CA ASN A 129 10.83 12.53 1.65
C ASN A 129 10.80 13.41 0.40
N GLY A 130 9.64 13.58 -0.24
CA GLY A 130 9.52 14.26 -1.54
C GLY A 130 9.89 13.36 -2.71
N GLU A 131 9.64 12.06 -2.58
CA GLU A 131 9.88 11.03 -3.59
C GLU A 131 8.58 10.68 -4.31
N ASP A 132 8.68 10.42 -5.61
CA ASP A 132 7.55 9.95 -6.40
C ASP A 132 7.08 8.57 -5.96
N PHE A 133 5.79 8.31 -6.10
CA PHE A 133 5.23 7.01 -5.78
C PHE A 133 4.30 6.51 -6.89
N LYS A 134 4.52 5.27 -7.31
CA LYS A 134 3.69 4.57 -8.28
C LYS A 134 3.00 3.39 -7.60
N LEU A 135 1.67 3.33 -7.67
CA LEU A 135 0.92 2.21 -7.12
C LEU A 135 1.30 0.91 -7.82
N SER A 136 1.47 -0.15 -7.05
CA SER A 136 1.76 -1.51 -7.52
C SER A 136 0.59 -2.48 -7.30
N ALA A 137 -0.42 -2.03 -6.58
CA ALA A 137 -1.70 -2.67 -6.29
C ALA A 137 -2.66 -1.59 -5.76
N ASP A 138 -3.91 -1.94 -5.50
CA ASP A 138 -4.83 -1.08 -4.77
C ASP A 138 -4.27 -0.73 -3.40
N ALA A 139 -4.60 0.45 -2.89
CA ALA A 139 -4.17 0.93 -1.59
C ALA A 139 -5.34 1.54 -0.83
N ASP A 140 -5.28 1.49 0.50
CA ASP A 140 -6.29 2.05 1.39
C ASP A 140 -5.62 2.89 2.48
N ILE A 141 -5.85 4.21 2.44
CA ILE A 141 -5.32 5.16 3.42
C ILE A 141 -6.37 5.58 4.46
N THR A 142 -7.52 4.92 4.50
CA THR A 142 -8.55 5.17 5.52
C THR A 142 -7.94 5.08 6.92
N GLY A 143 -8.18 6.10 7.74
CA GLY A 143 -7.62 6.19 9.09
C GLY A 143 -6.11 6.54 9.17
N GLN A 144 -5.45 6.83 8.05
CA GLN A 144 -4.03 7.20 8.03
C GLN A 144 -3.69 8.16 6.88
N SER A 145 -3.85 9.46 7.11
CA SER A 145 -3.53 10.47 6.08
C SER A 145 -2.11 10.37 5.55
N VAL A 146 -1.98 10.72 4.29
CA VAL A 146 -0.71 10.83 3.58
C VAL A 146 -0.46 12.30 3.28
N SER A 147 0.73 12.81 3.58
CA SER A 147 1.02 14.24 3.43
C SER A 147 2.26 14.49 2.58
N VAL A 148 2.14 15.44 1.67
CA VAL A 148 3.28 16.06 0.96
C VAL A 148 3.69 17.30 1.75
N PRO A 149 4.85 17.32 2.42
CA PRO A 149 5.29 18.45 3.22
C PRO A 149 5.56 19.71 2.39
N ALA A 150 5.49 20.87 3.02
CA ALA A 150 5.89 22.13 2.40
C ALA A 150 7.33 22.06 1.86
N GLY A 151 7.56 22.64 0.68
CA GLY A 151 8.84 22.60 -0.02
C GLY A 151 9.21 21.28 -0.69
N LYS A 152 8.36 20.25 -0.57
CA LYS A 152 8.51 18.98 -1.29
C LYS A 152 7.65 18.95 -2.54
N SER A 153 8.10 18.13 -3.52
CA SER A 153 7.34 17.88 -4.76
C SER A 153 7.30 16.38 -4.99
N VAL A 154 6.12 15.84 -5.30
CA VAL A 154 5.94 14.41 -5.56
C VAL A 154 5.02 14.18 -6.75
N VAL A 155 5.20 13.05 -7.41
CA VAL A 155 4.26 12.50 -8.38
C VAL A 155 3.57 11.28 -7.77
N LEU A 156 2.24 11.29 -7.70
CA LEU A 156 1.45 10.10 -7.42
C LEU A 156 0.96 9.51 -8.73
N ASP A 157 1.47 8.35 -9.08
CA ASP A 157 1.04 7.60 -10.26
C ASP A 157 0.10 6.47 -9.83
N LEU A 158 -1.15 6.58 -10.21
CA LEU A 158 -2.17 5.57 -9.90
C LEU A 158 -1.96 4.26 -10.66
N ASN A 159 -1.29 4.29 -11.81
CA ASN A 159 -0.91 3.08 -12.57
C ASN A 159 -2.07 2.09 -12.79
N GLY A 160 -3.30 2.58 -12.92
CA GLY A 160 -4.49 1.76 -13.13
C GLY A 160 -5.15 1.24 -11.85
N TYR A 161 -4.55 1.48 -10.68
CA TYR A 161 -5.05 1.00 -9.40
C TYR A 161 -5.93 2.02 -8.67
N THR A 162 -6.61 1.54 -7.64
CA THR A 162 -7.48 2.33 -6.79
C THR A 162 -6.75 2.72 -5.51
N LEU A 163 -6.80 4.01 -5.16
CA LEU A 163 -6.46 4.51 -3.84
C LEU A 163 -7.76 4.86 -3.11
N THR A 164 -8.09 4.09 -2.07
CA THR A 164 -9.22 4.39 -1.21
C THR A 164 -8.79 5.42 -0.15
N ALA A 165 -9.58 6.47 -0.02
CA ALA A 165 -9.38 7.55 0.95
C ALA A 165 -10.70 7.88 1.64
N ASP A 166 -10.67 8.66 2.69
CA ASP A 166 -11.87 9.24 3.27
C ASP A 166 -11.67 10.76 3.50
N ASN A 167 -12.74 11.44 3.86
CA ASN A 167 -12.69 12.87 4.12
C ASN A 167 -12.42 13.21 5.59
N SER A 168 -12.11 12.22 6.40
CA SER A 168 -11.75 12.44 7.80
C SER A 168 -10.39 13.13 7.91
N ALA A 169 -10.10 13.70 9.07
CA ALA A 169 -8.79 14.30 9.35
C ALA A 169 -7.63 13.28 9.24
N THR A 170 -7.93 11.98 9.24
CA THR A 170 -6.95 10.90 9.28
C THR A 170 -7.03 9.94 8.09
N GLY A 171 -7.70 10.29 7.01
CA GLY A 171 -7.88 9.38 5.88
C GLY A 171 -7.73 10.01 4.50
N LYS A 172 -7.16 11.21 4.41
CA LYS A 172 -7.02 11.97 3.17
C LYS A 172 -5.58 12.19 2.74
N ILE A 173 -5.42 12.67 1.51
CA ILE A 173 -4.15 13.20 1.02
C ILE A 173 -4.10 14.69 1.37
N ILE A 174 -3.04 15.12 2.05
CA ILE A 174 -2.81 16.52 2.44
C ILE A 174 -1.61 17.04 1.66
N VAL A 175 -1.82 18.05 0.83
CA VAL A 175 -0.77 18.67 0.02
C VAL A 175 -0.40 20.02 0.63
N LEU A 176 0.75 20.07 1.30
CA LEU A 176 1.36 21.30 1.82
C LEU A 176 2.49 21.80 0.90
N GLY A 177 2.97 20.92 0.02
CA GLY A 177 3.97 21.20 -1.01
C GLY A 177 3.36 21.15 -2.40
N LYS A 178 3.98 20.39 -3.31
CA LYS A 178 3.51 20.24 -4.69
C LYS A 178 3.23 18.78 -5.00
N MET A 179 2.08 18.50 -5.59
CA MET A 179 1.72 17.16 -6.02
C MET A 179 1.27 17.13 -7.48
N THR A 180 1.78 16.17 -8.24
CA THR A 180 1.21 15.82 -9.54
C THR A 180 0.49 14.49 -9.43
N LEU A 181 -0.79 14.46 -9.79
CA LEU A 181 -1.57 13.22 -9.90
C LEU A 181 -1.62 12.78 -11.35
N LYS A 182 -1.22 11.55 -11.61
CA LYS A 182 -1.35 10.94 -12.94
C LYS A 182 -1.75 9.48 -12.87
N ASP A 183 -2.15 8.96 -13.99
CA ASP A 183 -2.34 7.53 -14.21
C ASP A 183 -1.56 7.13 -15.48
N SER A 184 -0.44 6.42 -15.30
CA SER A 184 0.41 5.98 -16.41
C SER A 184 -0.09 4.71 -17.11
N SER A 185 -1.15 4.06 -16.56
CA SER A 185 -1.70 2.85 -17.17
C SER A 185 -2.27 3.12 -18.57
N THR A 186 -2.26 2.11 -19.42
CA THR A 186 -2.81 2.20 -20.79
C THR A 186 -4.30 2.50 -20.78
N GLU A 187 -5.05 1.87 -19.87
CA GLU A 187 -6.50 1.95 -19.81
C GLU A 187 -7.03 3.17 -19.04
N LYS A 188 -6.13 3.92 -18.37
CA LYS A 188 -6.48 5.09 -17.55
C LYS A 188 -7.59 4.85 -16.52
N LYS A 189 -7.58 3.66 -15.90
CA LYS A 189 -8.58 3.25 -14.90
C LYS A 189 -8.21 3.66 -13.47
N GLY A 190 -7.02 4.18 -13.26
CA GLY A 190 -6.54 4.60 -11.95
C GLY A 190 -7.44 5.66 -11.32
N LYS A 191 -7.77 5.48 -10.04
CA LYS A 191 -8.71 6.37 -9.35
C LYS A 191 -8.40 6.51 -7.87
N ILE A 192 -8.77 7.67 -7.33
CA ILE A 192 -8.90 7.91 -5.89
C ILE A 192 -10.39 7.89 -5.58
N VAL A 193 -10.82 7.06 -4.62
CA VAL A 193 -12.24 6.88 -4.30
C VAL A 193 -12.51 7.09 -2.82
N ALA A 194 -13.72 7.55 -2.51
CA ALA A 194 -14.19 7.60 -1.13
C ALA A 194 -14.40 6.19 -0.58
N SER A 195 -14.02 5.97 0.68
CA SER A 195 -14.29 4.71 1.38
C SER A 195 -15.80 4.46 1.51
N GLN A 196 -16.19 3.18 1.63
CA GLN A 196 -17.61 2.80 1.76
C GLN A 196 -18.23 3.28 3.08
N ASP A 197 -17.38 3.47 4.11
CA ASP A 197 -17.77 3.84 5.47
C ASP A 197 -17.81 5.36 5.69
N TYR A 198 -17.95 6.11 4.62
CA TYR A 198 -18.07 7.55 4.61
C TYR A 198 -19.27 8.00 5.46
N THR A 199 -19.03 8.21 6.76
CA THR A 199 -20.09 8.53 7.71
C THR A 199 -20.39 10.02 7.76
N ALA A 200 -21.64 10.33 8.13
CA ALA A 200 -22.23 11.66 8.10
C ALA A 200 -21.61 12.71 9.06
N ALA A 201 -20.65 12.33 9.88
CA ALA A 201 -20.11 13.21 10.93
C ALA A 201 -19.04 14.21 10.44
N SER A 202 -18.51 14.05 9.24
CA SER A 202 -17.43 14.90 8.71
C SER A 202 -17.99 15.88 7.68
N TYR A 203 -18.32 17.05 8.11
CA TYR A 203 -19.15 18.01 7.36
C TYR A 203 -18.48 18.69 6.16
N ASN A 204 -17.15 18.76 6.06
CA ASN A 204 -16.48 19.56 5.04
C ASN A 204 -15.15 18.95 4.58
N GLY A 205 -15.09 17.64 4.44
CA GLY A 205 -13.85 16.98 4.02
C GLY A 205 -13.81 16.67 2.54
N SER A 206 -12.64 16.74 1.98
CA SER A 206 -12.29 16.25 0.65
C SER A 206 -11.39 15.02 0.76
N LEU A 207 -11.28 14.25 -0.32
CA LEU A 207 -10.31 13.15 -0.40
C LEU A 207 -8.89 13.70 -0.52
N ILE A 208 -8.74 14.89 -1.11
CA ILE A 208 -7.48 15.61 -1.24
C ILE A 208 -7.70 17.03 -0.72
N GLU A 209 -6.81 17.47 0.15
CA GLU A 209 -6.78 18.82 0.69
C GLU A 209 -5.48 19.51 0.28
N ILE A 210 -5.57 20.61 -0.47
CA ILE A 210 -4.46 21.48 -0.79
C ILE A 210 -4.45 22.55 0.30
N ALA A 211 -3.45 22.55 1.19
CA ALA A 211 -3.46 23.34 2.39
C ALA A 211 -2.20 24.22 2.50
N GLY A 212 -2.30 25.45 2.05
CA GLY A 212 -1.23 26.45 2.14
C GLY A 212 -1.10 27.31 0.89
N GLU A 213 -0.66 28.55 1.07
CA GLU A 213 -0.53 29.53 -0.03
C GLU A 213 0.47 29.10 -1.10
N ASP A 214 1.53 28.35 -0.73
CA ASP A 214 2.53 27.81 -1.65
C ASP A 214 2.25 26.37 -2.09
N ALA A 215 1.17 25.79 -1.62
CA ALA A 215 0.78 24.44 -1.98
C ALA A 215 0.14 24.40 -3.37
N SER A 216 0.45 23.38 -4.15
CA SER A 216 -0.18 23.22 -5.46
C SER A 216 -0.40 21.76 -5.83
N MET A 217 -1.45 21.53 -6.59
CA MET A 217 -1.72 20.22 -7.18
C MET A 217 -1.99 20.36 -8.68
N THR A 218 -1.32 19.52 -9.47
CA THR A 218 -1.63 19.35 -10.89
C THR A 218 -2.23 17.97 -11.12
N MET A 219 -3.40 17.91 -11.72
CA MET A 219 -4.00 16.66 -12.17
C MET A 219 -3.84 16.51 -13.68
N GLU A 220 -2.99 15.56 -14.10
CA GLU A 220 -2.74 15.26 -15.51
C GLU A 220 -3.65 14.17 -16.07
N SER A 221 -3.98 13.19 -15.24
CA SER A 221 -4.85 12.06 -15.61
C SER A 221 -5.31 11.30 -14.36
N GLY A 222 -6.16 10.28 -14.55
CA GLY A 222 -6.78 9.51 -13.47
C GLY A 222 -8.16 10.05 -13.12
N ASN A 223 -8.76 9.49 -12.07
CA ASN A 223 -10.10 9.85 -11.65
C ASN A 223 -10.14 10.09 -10.13
N ILE A 224 -10.83 11.12 -9.68
CA ILE A 224 -11.14 11.36 -8.28
C ILE A 224 -12.65 11.23 -8.14
N SER A 225 -13.11 10.22 -7.39
CA SER A 225 -14.53 9.94 -7.19
C SER A 225 -14.89 10.02 -5.71
N ALA A 226 -15.48 11.15 -5.34
CA ALA A 226 -16.00 11.42 -4.01
C ALA A 226 -17.51 11.15 -3.91
N VAL A 227 -18.06 10.39 -4.84
CA VAL A 227 -19.49 10.11 -4.94
C VAL A 227 -19.98 9.40 -3.68
N ARG A 228 -20.92 10.04 -3.01
CA ARG A 228 -21.58 9.51 -1.83
C ARG A 228 -22.82 8.71 -2.22
N LYS A 229 -22.98 7.50 -1.70
CA LYS A 229 -24.16 6.66 -1.98
C LYS A 229 -25.45 7.18 -1.37
N THR A 230 -25.36 7.90 -0.26
CA THR A 230 -26.52 8.49 0.43
C THR A 230 -26.18 9.88 0.93
N PRO A 231 -26.97 10.92 0.62
CA PRO A 231 -26.80 12.23 1.21
C PRO A 231 -27.01 12.15 2.72
N ASN A 232 -26.28 12.97 3.50
CA ASN A 232 -26.62 13.10 4.92
C ASN A 232 -27.96 13.85 5.09
N SER A 233 -28.50 13.79 6.31
CA SER A 233 -29.77 14.46 6.65
C SER A 233 -29.76 15.99 6.42
N ASN A 234 -28.57 16.59 6.24
CA ASN A 234 -28.39 18.03 6.02
C ASN A 234 -28.06 18.39 4.56
N GLY A 235 -28.09 17.41 3.63
CA GLY A 235 -27.83 17.65 2.21
C GLY A 235 -26.38 18.04 1.88
N GLN A 236 -25.43 17.78 2.77
CA GLN A 236 -24.02 18.12 2.54
C GLN A 236 -23.30 16.98 1.82
N TYR A 237 -22.47 17.33 0.87
CA TYR A 237 -21.70 16.42 0.02
C TYR A 237 -20.21 16.58 0.33
N GLY A 238 -19.46 15.48 0.25
CA GLY A 238 -18.00 15.54 0.32
C GLY A 238 -17.41 15.97 -1.02
N GLY A 239 -16.36 16.76 -1.01
CA GLY A 239 -15.63 17.17 -2.20
C GLY A 239 -14.52 16.19 -2.59
N GLY A 240 -14.21 16.13 -3.88
CA GLY A 240 -13.03 15.41 -4.36
C GLY A 240 -11.74 16.11 -3.91
N VAL A 241 -11.68 17.42 -4.09
CA VAL A 241 -10.53 18.27 -3.76
C VAL A 241 -11.03 19.52 -3.02
N THR A 242 -10.36 19.89 -1.93
CA THR A 242 -10.50 21.21 -1.28
C THR A 242 -9.25 22.01 -1.60
N ASP A 243 -9.44 23.22 -2.05
CA ASP A 243 -8.39 24.09 -2.55
C ASP A 243 -8.19 25.27 -1.58
N GLY A 244 -7.04 25.28 -0.93
CA GLY A 244 -6.50 26.39 -0.14
C GLY A 244 -5.18 26.91 -0.72
N GLY A 245 -4.81 26.46 -1.91
CA GLY A 245 -3.62 26.81 -2.67
C GLY A 245 -3.94 26.85 -4.17
N ASP A 246 -3.07 26.32 -5.02
CA ASP A 246 -3.28 26.28 -6.47
C ASP A 246 -3.70 24.88 -6.95
N PHE A 247 -4.82 24.79 -7.67
CA PHE A 247 -5.23 23.58 -8.35
C PHE A 247 -5.29 23.76 -9.87
N THR A 248 -4.56 22.91 -10.60
CA THR A 248 -4.55 22.88 -12.05
C THR A 248 -4.98 21.51 -12.56
N MET A 249 -5.93 21.46 -13.44
CA MET A 249 -6.37 20.22 -14.10
C MET A 249 -6.11 20.31 -15.61
N THR A 250 -5.21 19.45 -16.11
CA THR A 250 -4.90 19.35 -17.54
C THR A 250 -5.50 18.10 -18.17
N GLY A 251 -5.97 17.16 -17.34
CA GLY A 251 -6.66 15.95 -17.77
C GLY A 251 -7.27 15.19 -16.60
N GLY A 252 -7.93 14.07 -16.89
CA GLY A 252 -8.61 13.26 -15.87
C GLY A 252 -10.05 13.68 -15.62
N LYS A 253 -10.64 13.22 -14.52
CA LYS A 253 -12.03 13.45 -14.14
C LYS A 253 -12.18 13.60 -12.62
N ILE A 254 -13.04 14.51 -12.19
CA ILE A 254 -13.48 14.63 -10.79
C ILE A 254 -14.99 14.44 -10.74
N GLU A 255 -15.44 13.50 -9.91
CA GLU A 255 -16.84 13.21 -9.63
C GLU A 255 -17.10 13.41 -8.14
N ALA A 256 -18.08 14.24 -7.77
CA ALA A 256 -18.46 14.55 -6.39
C ALA A 256 -19.98 14.43 -6.18
#